data_d0faab84f460485b0f95b57a1aee5950
#
_entry.id   d0faab84f460485b0f95b57a1aee5950
#
_cell.length_a   1.000
_cell.length_b   1.000
_cell.length_c   1.000
_cell.angle_alpha   90.00
_cell.angle_beta   90.00
_cell.angle_gamma   90.00
#
_symmetry.space_group_name_H-M   'P 1'
#
loop_
_entity.id
_entity.type
_entity.pdbx_description
1 polymer ?
#
loop_
_entity_poly.entity_id
_entity_poly.type
_entity_poly.pdbx_seq_one_letter_code
_entity_poly.pdbx_strand_id
1 'polypeptide(L)' 'MQRLRTLRQQKVLTLRELEERSGVAYNTIWHLENGKRGAQPRTLRKLADALGVDPGELVKVEVGDA' A
#
# COMPACT_ATOMS: atom_id res chain seq x y z
N MET A 1 4.83 -5.80 -0.13
CA MET A 1 3.41 -5.84 0.30
C MET A 1 2.51 -5.95 -0.91
N GLN A 2 2.24 -7.17 -1.26
CA GLN A 2 1.40 -7.46 -2.41
C GLN A 2 -0.01 -6.88 -2.24
N ARG A 3 -0.51 -6.92 -1.02
CA ARG A 3 -1.83 -6.42 -0.72
C ARG A 3 -1.96 -4.91 -1.00
N LEU A 4 -0.90 -4.18 -0.75
CA LEU A 4 -0.87 -2.74 -1.03
C LEU A 4 -1.12 -2.49 -2.53
N ARG A 5 -0.43 -3.24 -3.37
CA ARG A 5 -0.60 -3.11 -4.82
C ARG A 5 -2.03 -3.46 -5.23
N THR A 6 -2.56 -4.56 -4.69
CA THR A 6 -3.90 -5.02 -5.00
C THR A 6 -4.93 -3.94 -4.65
N LEU A 7 -4.83 -3.39 -3.45
CA LEU A 7 -5.78 -2.37 -3.01
C LEU A 7 -5.65 -1.09 -3.84
N ARG A 8 -4.43 -0.70 -4.19
CA ARG A 8 -4.22 0.47 -5.03
C ARG A 8 -4.86 0.27 -6.40
N GLN A 9 -4.67 -0.90 -6.98
CA GLN A 9 -5.22 -1.21 -8.29
C GLN A 9 -6.74 -1.30 -8.27
N GLN A 10 -7.31 -1.81 -7.19
CA GLN A 10 -8.75 -1.87 -7.04
C GLN A 10 -9.37 -0.48 -6.98
N LYS A 11 -8.61 0.49 -6.48
CA LYS A 11 -9.08 1.88 -6.44
C LYS A 11 -8.71 2.63 -7.74
N VAL A 12 -8.10 1.94 -8.68
CA VAL A 12 -7.67 2.51 -9.96
C VAL A 12 -6.78 3.73 -9.75
N LEU A 13 -5.80 3.60 -8.87
CA LEU A 13 -4.87 4.68 -8.56
C LEU A 13 -3.49 4.38 -9.12
N THR A 14 -2.86 5.39 -9.70
CA THR A 14 -1.45 5.28 -10.08
C THR A 14 -0.60 5.47 -8.82
N LEU A 15 0.69 5.14 -8.92
CA LEU A 15 1.61 5.38 -7.81
C LEU A 15 1.65 6.84 -7.42
N ARG A 16 1.64 7.73 -8.41
CA ARG A 16 1.65 9.17 -8.15
C ARG A 16 0.38 9.65 -7.47
N GLU A 17 -0.74 9.11 -7.89
CA GLU A 17 -2.01 9.47 -7.26
C GLU A 17 -2.04 9.02 -5.80
N LEU A 18 -1.52 7.83 -5.52
CA LEU A 18 -1.46 7.36 -4.15
C LEU A 18 -0.48 8.21 -3.33
N GLU A 19 0.62 8.63 -3.94
CA GLU A 19 1.54 9.54 -3.29
C GLU A 19 0.82 10.82 -2.88
N GLU A 20 0.07 11.40 -3.77
CA GLU A 20 -0.64 12.65 -3.49
C GLU A 20 -1.65 12.50 -2.37
N ARG A 21 -2.33 11.38 -2.36
CA ARG A 21 -3.38 11.13 -1.36
C ARG A 21 -2.82 10.75 0.00
N SER A 22 -1.70 10.03 0.00
CA SER A 22 -1.16 9.49 1.25
C SER A 22 -0.06 10.34 1.86
N GLY A 23 0.61 11.14 1.03
CA GLY A 23 1.80 11.86 1.49
C GLY A 23 3.03 10.97 1.57
N VAL A 24 2.96 9.75 1.03
CA VAL A 24 4.10 8.84 0.99
C VAL A 24 4.69 8.87 -0.40
N ALA A 25 6.00 9.06 -0.52
CA ALA A 25 6.67 9.18 -1.80
C ALA A 25 6.41 7.95 -2.68
N TYR A 26 6.19 8.17 -3.97
CA TYR A 26 5.87 7.08 -4.88
C TYR A 26 6.97 6.02 -4.94
N ASN A 27 8.23 6.42 -4.80
CA ASN A 27 9.33 5.47 -4.75
C ASN A 27 9.16 4.52 -3.59
N THR A 28 8.77 5.05 -2.41
CA THR A 28 8.56 4.26 -1.20
C THR A 28 7.41 3.29 -1.44
N ILE A 29 6.34 3.76 -2.06
CA ILE A 29 5.19 2.91 -2.35
C ILE A 29 5.62 1.76 -3.27
N TRP A 30 6.38 2.09 -4.32
CA TRP A 30 6.86 1.08 -5.25
C TRP A 30 7.71 0.02 -4.54
N HIS A 31 8.63 0.46 -3.67
CA HIS A 31 9.48 -0.47 -2.93
C HIS A 31 8.66 -1.37 -2.01
N LEU A 32 7.64 -0.81 -1.38
CA LEU A 32 6.77 -1.58 -0.50
C LEU A 32 5.97 -2.60 -1.30
N GLU A 33 5.45 -2.22 -2.45
CA GLU A 33 4.67 -3.12 -3.28
C GLU A 33 5.51 -4.28 -3.81
N ASN A 34 6.78 -4.02 -4.04
CA ASN A 34 7.67 -5.03 -4.61
C ASN A 34 8.50 -5.77 -3.55
N GLY A 35 8.17 -5.59 -2.30
CA GLY A 35 8.84 -6.31 -1.21
C GLY A 35 10.28 -5.91 -0.98
N LYS A 36 10.68 -4.71 -1.42
CA LYS A 36 12.06 -4.27 -1.29
C LYS A 36 12.36 -3.68 0.10
N ARG A 37 11.35 -3.32 0.84
CA ARG A 37 11.50 -2.81 2.19
C ARG A 37 10.21 -3.04 2.97
N GLY A 38 10.29 -2.99 4.28
CA GLY A 38 9.13 -3.05 5.14
C GLY A 38 8.60 -1.65 5.42
N ALA A 39 7.37 -1.55 5.83
CA ALA A 39 6.75 -0.27 6.15
C ALA A 39 6.67 -0.07 7.65
N GLN A 40 6.95 1.15 8.08
CA GLN A 40 6.78 1.52 9.47
C GLN A 40 5.28 1.73 9.74
N PRO A 41 4.83 1.58 10.99
CA PRO A 41 3.41 1.76 11.31
C PRO A 41 2.85 3.09 10.84
N ARG A 42 3.64 4.16 10.94
CA ARG A 42 3.22 5.48 10.49
C ARG A 42 2.90 5.48 8.99
N THR A 43 3.76 4.85 8.21
CA THR A 43 3.58 4.77 6.76
C THR A 43 2.36 3.93 6.42
N LEU A 44 2.18 2.82 7.15
CA LEU A 44 1.01 1.96 6.93
C LEU A 44 -0.28 2.72 7.19
N ARG A 45 -0.32 3.52 8.23
CA ARG A 45 -1.53 4.30 8.55
C ARG A 45 -1.85 5.31 7.46
N LYS A 46 -0.81 5.99 6.95
CA LYS A 46 -1.00 6.97 5.88
C LYS A 46 -1.56 6.31 4.62
N LEU A 47 -1.00 5.16 4.26
CA LEU A 47 -1.44 4.45 3.07
C LEU A 47 -2.86 3.90 3.27
N ALA A 48 -3.14 3.36 4.44
CA ALA A 48 -4.47 2.83 4.73
C ALA A 48 -5.53 3.92 4.66
N ASP A 49 -5.22 5.09 5.22
CA ASP A 49 -6.13 6.21 5.18
C ASP A 49 -6.40 6.63 3.73
N ALA A 50 -5.36 6.70 2.93
CA ALA A 50 -5.50 7.10 1.53
C ALA A 50 -6.34 6.08 0.74
N LEU A 51 -6.25 4.82 1.11
CA LEU A 51 -6.98 3.76 0.43
C LEU A 51 -8.35 3.49 1.05
N GLY A 52 -8.64 4.10 2.19
CA GLY A 52 -9.93 3.94 2.85
C GLY A 52 -10.11 2.56 3.46
N VAL A 53 -9.03 1.95 3.95
CA VAL A 53 -9.07 0.62 4.57
C VAL A 53 -8.35 0.66 5.91
N ASP A 54 -8.53 -0.38 6.70
CA ASP A 54 -7.79 -0.52 7.95
C ASP A 54 -6.34 -0.83 7.67
N PRO A 55 -5.40 -0.33 8.46
CA PRO A 55 -3.98 -0.67 8.27
C PRO A 55 -3.73 -2.18 8.27
N GLY A 56 -4.52 -2.94 9.01
CA GLY A 56 -4.39 -4.39 9.03
C GLY A 56 -4.61 -5.03 7.67
N GLU A 57 -5.38 -4.39 6.81
CA GLU A 57 -5.61 -4.92 5.47
C GLU A 57 -4.34 -4.93 4.64
N LEU A 58 -3.43 -4.00 4.90
CA LEU A 58 -2.19 -3.89 4.14
C LEU A 58 -1.20 -4.98 4.52
N VAL A 59 -1.27 -5.47 5.75
CA VAL A 59 -0.33 -6.48 6.19
C VAL A 59 -0.89 -7.88 6.10
N LYS A 60 -2.10 -8.06 5.59
CA LYS A 60 -2.64 -9.37 5.37
C LYS A 60 -1.84 -10.08 4.31
N VAL A 61 -1.57 -11.36 4.51
CA VAL A 61 -0.93 -12.16 3.51
C VAL A 61 -2.00 -12.65 2.56
N GLU A 62 -1.81 -12.36 1.27
CA GLU A 62 -2.72 -12.87 0.28
C GLU A 62 -2.42 -14.34 0.08
N VAL A 63 -3.35 -15.17 0.43
CA VAL A 63 -3.16 -16.57 0.31
C VAL A 63 -3.62 -16.91 -1.04
N GLY A 64 -2.79 -17.20 -1.87
CA GLY A 64 -3.08 -17.55 -3.19
C GLY A 64 -3.61 -18.87 -3.11
N ASP A 65 -4.17 -19.47 -3.22
CA ASP A 65 -4.56 -20.68 -3.28
C ASP A 65 -3.83 -21.56 -2.77
N ALA A 66 -3.30 -21.44 -2.06
CA ALA A 66 -2.52 -22.33 -1.39
C ALA A 66 -2.88 -23.70 -1.50
#